data_130e7a09224ba7acb623b7b502022b35
#
_entry.id   130e7a09224ba7acb623b7b502022b35
#
_cell.length_a   1.000
_cell.length_b   1.000
_cell.length_c   1.000
_cell.angle_alpha   90.00
_cell.angle_beta   90.00
_cell.angle_gamma   90.00
#
_symmetry.space_group_name_H-M   'P 1'
#
loop_
_entity.id
_entity.type
_entity.pdbx_description
1 polymer ?
#
loop_
_entity_poly.entity_id
_entity_poly.type
_entity_poly.pdbx_seq_one_letter_code
_entity_poly.pdbx_strand_id
1 'polypeptide(L)'
;MIKREKILKINYDKMGYPIVGLSKNGKLHTKTIHRLVAETFINNPNNYPVVNHIDCNKTNNNVKNLEWCTQKHNVRECFRNGLQKAPKGKESTSSKRVEQYDLKGNLIKTWDCTMDIQRELGIANQHISACCLGKYKSSHGYLWRYADE
;
A
#
# COMPACT_ATOMS: atom_id res chain seq x y z
N MET A 1 37.03 -0.43 36.34
CA MET A 1 37.12 -0.86 34.93
C MET A 1 36.29 0.11 34.06
N ILE A 2 36.94 0.94 33.27
CA ILE A 2 36.24 1.83 32.33
C ILE A 2 35.76 0.93 31.19
N LYS A 3 34.43 0.72 31.06
CA LYS A 3 33.85 0.05 29.89
C LYS A 3 34.13 0.90 28.67
N ARG A 4 34.94 0.40 27.73
CA ARG A 4 35.18 1.07 26.45
C ARG A 4 33.82 1.15 25.69
N GLU A 5 33.42 2.35 25.35
CA GLU A 5 32.28 2.56 24.46
C GLU A 5 32.57 1.88 23.11
N LYS A 6 31.63 1.09 22.64
CA LYS A 6 31.74 0.39 21.36
C LYS A 6 30.72 0.94 20.38
N ILE A 7 31.21 1.56 19.33
CA ILE A 7 30.34 1.97 18.22
C ILE A 7 29.91 0.72 17.46
N LEU A 8 28.61 0.51 17.34
CA LEU A 8 28.05 -0.63 16.63
C LEU A 8 28.04 -0.37 15.11
N LYS A 9 28.32 -1.40 14.33
CA LYS A 9 28.23 -1.35 12.87
C LYS A 9 26.78 -1.25 12.45
N ILE A 10 26.47 -0.25 11.62
CA ILE A 10 25.16 -0.10 10.97
C ILE A 10 25.15 -0.97 9.72
N ASN A 11 24.10 -1.76 9.55
CA ASN A 11 23.78 -2.50 8.35
C ASN A 11 22.42 -2.01 7.82
N TYR A 12 21.97 -2.55 6.68
CA TYR A 12 20.66 -2.21 6.10
C TYR A 12 19.85 -3.48 5.88
N ASP A 13 18.56 -3.40 6.13
CA ASP A 13 17.65 -4.49 5.78
C ASP A 13 17.31 -4.47 4.28
N LYS A 14 16.53 -5.48 3.83
CA LYS A 14 16.11 -5.62 2.42
C LYS A 14 15.26 -4.44 1.92
N MET A 15 14.68 -3.68 2.83
CA MET A 15 13.84 -2.52 2.53
C MET A 15 14.59 -1.19 2.64
N GLY A 16 15.89 -1.23 2.93
CA GLY A 16 16.76 -0.05 3.05
C GLY A 16 16.70 0.65 4.41
N TYR A 17 16.14 0.04 5.45
CA TYR A 17 16.18 0.61 6.79
C TYR A 17 17.51 0.30 7.48
N PRO A 18 18.15 1.30 8.14
CA PRO A 18 19.33 1.06 8.97
C PRO A 18 19.00 0.18 10.17
N ILE A 19 19.81 -0.86 10.38
CA ILE A 19 19.67 -1.84 11.45
C ILE A 19 20.96 -1.99 12.25
N VAL A 20 20.82 -2.38 13.52
CA VAL A 20 21.93 -2.78 14.39
C VAL A 20 21.66 -4.12 15.04
N GLY A 21 22.74 -4.87 15.29
CA GLY A 21 22.71 -6.10 16.06
C GLY A 21 22.98 -5.82 17.54
N LEU A 22 22.05 -6.17 18.41
CA LEU A 22 22.16 -6.04 19.86
C LEU A 22 22.25 -7.43 20.49
N SER A 23 23.26 -7.67 21.30
CA SER A 23 23.41 -8.95 22.03
C SER A 23 22.68 -8.84 23.38
N LYS A 24 21.79 -9.79 23.67
CA LYS A 24 21.12 -9.95 24.95
C LYS A 24 21.07 -11.44 25.30
N ASN A 25 21.58 -11.79 26.49
CA ASN A 25 21.64 -13.19 26.98
C ASN A 25 22.32 -14.17 25.98
N GLY A 26 23.44 -13.76 25.37
CA GLY A 26 24.17 -14.54 24.38
C GLY A 26 23.51 -14.65 23.00
N LYS A 27 22.33 -14.06 22.80
CA LYS A 27 21.60 -14.06 21.52
C LYS A 27 21.66 -12.69 20.83
N LEU A 28 21.87 -12.71 19.52
CA LEU A 28 21.88 -11.50 18.70
C LEU A 28 20.44 -11.16 18.26
N HIS A 29 20.03 -9.92 18.52
CA HIS A 29 18.73 -9.37 18.13
C HIS A 29 18.95 -8.21 17.17
N THR A 30 18.44 -8.32 15.95
CA THR A 30 18.47 -7.22 14.98
C THR A 30 17.33 -6.26 15.26
N LYS A 31 17.65 -4.97 15.34
CA LYS A 31 16.66 -3.89 15.54
C LYS A 31 16.88 -2.79 14.53
N THR A 32 15.80 -2.19 14.06
CA THR A 32 15.86 -1.00 13.20
C THR A 32 16.17 0.24 14.04
N ILE A 33 17.03 1.12 13.52
CA ILE A 33 17.50 2.29 14.27
C ILE A 33 16.34 3.25 14.55
N HIS A 34 15.50 3.57 13.55
CA HIS A 34 14.35 4.46 13.76
C HIS A 34 13.44 3.99 14.90
N ARG A 35 13.23 2.66 15.00
CA ARG A 35 12.38 2.12 16.05
C ARG A 35 13.04 2.23 17.42
N LEU A 36 14.34 1.98 17.52
CA LEU A 36 15.08 2.19 18.77
C LEU A 36 15.04 3.66 19.23
N VAL A 37 15.23 4.58 18.30
CA VAL A 37 15.15 6.02 18.58
C VAL A 37 13.75 6.41 19.03
N ALA A 38 12.72 5.95 18.33
CA ALA A 38 11.34 6.27 18.69
C ALA A 38 10.95 5.67 20.06
N GLU A 39 11.30 4.41 20.33
CA GLU A 39 11.04 3.74 21.61
C GLU A 39 11.75 4.42 22.79
N THR A 40 12.89 5.06 22.53
CA THR A 40 13.71 5.69 23.60
C THR A 40 13.31 7.15 23.84
N PHE A 41 12.99 7.90 22.79
CA PHE A 41 12.93 9.37 22.86
C PHE A 41 11.56 9.97 22.52
N ILE A 42 10.62 9.18 21.95
CA ILE A 42 9.32 9.70 21.53
C ILE A 42 8.21 9.03 22.34
N ASN A 43 7.46 9.83 23.08
CA ASN A 43 6.33 9.32 23.85
C ASN A 43 5.23 8.76 22.92
N ASN A 44 4.65 7.60 23.29
CA ASN A 44 3.60 6.92 22.52
C ASN A 44 2.37 6.60 23.39
N PRO A 45 1.65 7.62 23.88
CA PRO A 45 0.53 7.41 24.80
C PRO A 45 -0.63 6.63 24.17
N ASN A 46 -0.76 6.67 22.85
CA ASN A 46 -1.82 5.97 22.12
C ASN A 46 -1.42 4.56 21.66
N ASN A 47 -0.22 4.07 22.01
CA ASN A 47 0.31 2.77 21.59
C ASN A 47 0.25 2.54 20.06
N TYR A 48 0.57 3.56 19.27
CA TYR A 48 0.61 3.42 17.82
C TYR A 48 1.69 2.41 17.38
N PRO A 49 1.39 1.53 16.42
CA PRO A 49 2.28 0.42 16.08
C PRO A 49 3.40 0.79 15.12
N VAL A 50 3.30 1.91 14.41
CA VAL A 50 4.20 2.28 13.31
C VAL A 50 5.01 3.52 13.66
N VAL A 51 6.29 3.52 13.29
CA VAL A 51 7.15 4.71 13.28
C VAL A 51 7.28 5.18 11.84
N ASN A 52 6.88 6.43 11.57
CA ASN A 52 6.98 7.08 10.28
C ASN A 52 8.19 8.03 10.24
N HIS A 53 8.83 8.15 9.06
CA HIS A 53 9.80 9.20 8.76
C HIS A 53 9.06 10.35 8.09
N ILE A 54 9.00 11.52 8.73
CA ILE A 54 8.23 12.68 8.26
C ILE A 54 8.71 13.15 6.89
N ASP A 55 10.03 13.13 6.65
CA ASP A 55 10.66 13.45 5.36
C ASP A 55 10.69 12.30 4.37
N CYS A 56 10.11 11.14 4.72
CA CYS A 56 10.14 9.90 3.94
C CYS A 56 11.53 9.32 3.68
N ASN A 57 12.58 9.83 4.31
CA ASN A 57 13.93 9.31 4.21
C ASN A 57 14.23 8.29 5.31
N LYS A 58 14.27 7.01 4.95
CA LYS A 58 14.50 5.88 5.87
C LYS A 58 15.83 5.94 6.62
N THR A 59 16.78 6.72 6.14
CA THR A 59 18.12 6.86 6.76
C THR A 59 18.20 8.03 7.73
N ASN A 60 17.25 8.96 7.68
CA ASN A 60 17.19 10.10 8.60
C ASN A 60 16.44 9.72 9.89
N ASN A 61 17.17 9.09 10.82
CA ASN A 61 16.62 8.63 12.10
C ASN A 61 16.71 9.67 13.22
N ASN A 62 16.76 10.96 12.89
CA ASN A 62 16.70 12.03 13.87
C ASN A 62 15.34 12.01 14.59
N VAL A 63 15.34 12.21 15.91
CA VAL A 63 14.14 12.25 16.74
C VAL A 63 13.06 13.19 16.19
N LYS A 64 13.47 14.38 15.69
CA LYS A 64 12.58 15.40 15.11
C LYS A 64 11.93 14.97 13.80
N ASN A 65 12.48 13.94 13.15
CA ASN A 65 12.00 13.39 11.88
C ASN A 65 11.14 12.13 12.04
N LEU A 66 10.97 11.65 13.27
CA LEU A 66 10.22 10.42 13.54
C LEU A 66 8.95 10.72 14.31
N GLU A 67 7.89 9.99 13.98
CA GLU A 67 6.62 10.06 14.71
C GLU A 67 5.99 8.67 14.86
N TRP A 68 5.28 8.45 15.95
CA TRP A 68 4.41 7.30 16.10
C TRP A 68 3.09 7.54 15.38
N CYS A 69 2.65 6.58 14.57
CA CYS A 69 1.41 6.73 13.80
C CYS A 69 0.67 5.40 13.61
N THR A 70 -0.55 5.52 13.10
CA THR A 70 -1.31 4.35 12.63
C THR A 70 -0.84 3.91 11.25
N GLN A 71 -1.06 2.63 10.90
CA GLN A 71 -0.77 2.12 9.55
C GLN A 71 -1.50 2.93 8.47
N LYS A 72 -2.76 3.31 8.73
CA LYS A 72 -3.55 4.13 7.80
C LYS A 72 -2.92 5.50 7.53
N HIS A 73 -2.41 6.16 8.58
CA HIS A 73 -1.71 7.44 8.46
C HIS A 73 -0.44 7.28 7.62
N ASN A 74 0.41 6.31 7.96
CA ASN A 74 1.66 6.04 7.25
C ASN A 74 1.45 5.80 5.75
N VAL A 75 0.47 4.96 5.40
CA VAL A 75 0.12 4.70 3.99
C VAL A 75 -0.36 5.97 3.28
N ARG A 76 -1.20 6.78 3.94
CA ARG A 76 -1.69 8.05 3.38
C ARG A 76 -0.54 9.01 3.08
N GLU A 77 0.42 9.15 3.99
CA GLU A 77 1.60 10.01 3.78
C GLU A 77 2.47 9.51 2.62
N CYS A 78 2.66 8.19 2.49
CA CYS A 78 3.35 7.62 1.32
C CYS A 78 2.70 8.02 -0.01
N PHE A 79 1.36 8.00 -0.10
CA PHE A 79 0.65 8.45 -1.31
C PHE A 79 0.72 9.97 -1.49
N ARG A 80 0.58 10.76 -0.43
CA ARG A 80 0.67 12.23 -0.48
C ARG A 80 2.02 12.69 -0.98
N ASN A 81 3.08 12.04 -0.54
CA ASN A 81 4.46 12.36 -0.91
C ASN A 81 4.90 11.71 -2.25
N GLY A 82 3.97 11.07 -2.97
CA GLY A 82 4.23 10.48 -4.29
C GLY A 82 5.14 9.25 -4.29
N LEU A 83 5.48 8.70 -3.11
CA LEU A 83 6.32 7.50 -2.97
C LEU A 83 5.63 6.23 -3.41
N GLN A 84 4.32 6.23 -3.40
CA GLN A 84 3.48 5.16 -3.94
C GLN A 84 2.41 5.77 -4.84
N LYS A 85 2.22 5.14 -5.99
CA LYS A 85 1.06 5.40 -6.86
C LYS A 85 0.12 4.21 -6.73
N ALA A 86 -1.14 4.47 -6.44
CA ALA A 86 -2.13 3.41 -6.54
C ALA A 86 -2.25 3.00 -8.01
N PRO A 87 -2.08 1.72 -8.35
CA PRO A 87 -2.33 1.26 -9.72
C PRO A 87 -3.79 1.57 -10.08
N LYS A 88 -4.01 2.13 -11.27
CA LYS A 88 -5.33 2.57 -11.74
C LYS A 88 -5.68 1.85 -13.04
N GLY A 89 -6.97 1.55 -13.20
CA GLY A 89 -7.48 0.95 -14.43
C GLY A 89 -6.80 -0.40 -14.71
N LYS A 90 -6.35 -0.60 -15.94
CA LYS A 90 -5.73 -1.85 -16.41
C LYS A 90 -4.42 -2.22 -15.71
N GLU A 91 -3.73 -1.27 -15.07
CA GLU A 91 -2.48 -1.50 -14.33
C GLU A 91 -2.72 -2.18 -12.96
N SER A 92 -3.96 -2.23 -12.50
CA SER A 92 -4.29 -2.91 -11.24
C SER A 92 -4.26 -4.42 -11.43
N THR A 93 -3.54 -5.13 -10.55
CA THR A 93 -3.51 -6.60 -10.54
C THR A 93 -4.88 -7.24 -10.33
N SER A 94 -5.85 -6.48 -9.81
CA SER A 94 -7.24 -6.91 -9.62
C SER A 94 -8.14 -6.54 -10.79
N SER A 95 -7.61 -5.90 -11.84
CA SER A 95 -8.39 -5.53 -13.02
C SER A 95 -8.75 -6.78 -13.82
N LYS A 96 -10.03 -6.90 -14.15
CA LYS A 96 -10.53 -7.93 -15.06
C LYS A 96 -11.07 -7.27 -16.31
N ARG A 97 -10.78 -7.86 -17.45
CA ARG A 97 -11.36 -7.44 -18.73
C ARG A 97 -12.87 -7.68 -18.70
N VAL A 98 -13.62 -6.80 -19.35
CA VAL A 98 -15.08 -6.85 -19.37
C VAL A 98 -15.58 -6.76 -20.79
N GLU A 99 -16.50 -7.60 -21.15
CA GLU A 99 -17.19 -7.60 -22.43
C GLU A 99 -18.57 -6.97 -22.30
N GLN A 100 -18.86 -6.06 -23.21
CA GLN A 100 -20.13 -5.38 -23.37
C GLN A 100 -20.91 -6.00 -24.52
N TYR A 101 -22.14 -6.39 -24.27
CA TYR A 101 -23.04 -6.94 -25.27
C TYR A 101 -24.32 -6.12 -25.37
N ASP A 102 -24.95 -6.15 -26.54
CA ASP A 102 -26.33 -5.70 -26.67
C ASP A 102 -27.31 -6.67 -25.96
N LEU A 103 -28.56 -6.28 -25.87
CA LEU A 103 -29.61 -7.14 -25.25
C LEU A 103 -29.93 -8.40 -26.06
N LYS A 104 -29.47 -8.47 -27.30
CA LYS A 104 -29.59 -9.67 -28.18
C LYS A 104 -28.44 -10.64 -28.00
N GLY A 105 -27.39 -10.24 -27.25
CA GLY A 105 -26.21 -11.05 -26.99
C GLY A 105 -25.06 -10.87 -27.98
N ASN A 106 -25.10 -9.85 -28.86
CA ASN A 106 -24.00 -9.53 -29.75
C ASN A 106 -22.93 -8.73 -29.01
N LEU A 107 -21.67 -9.11 -29.16
CA LEU A 107 -20.54 -8.39 -28.58
C LEU A 107 -20.38 -7.02 -29.24
N ILE A 108 -20.36 -5.96 -28.43
CA ILE A 108 -20.15 -4.59 -28.87
C ILE A 108 -18.69 -4.18 -28.72
N LYS A 109 -18.12 -4.37 -27.52
CA LYS A 109 -16.75 -3.93 -27.17
C LYS A 109 -16.21 -4.73 -26.02
N THR A 110 -14.90 -4.95 -26.03
CA THR A 110 -14.14 -5.47 -24.88
C THR A 110 -13.37 -4.32 -24.23
N TRP A 111 -13.44 -4.24 -22.91
CA TRP A 111 -12.86 -3.20 -22.08
C TRP A 111 -11.75 -3.81 -21.22
N ASP A 112 -10.65 -3.07 -21.00
CA ASP A 112 -9.54 -3.54 -20.19
C ASP A 112 -9.91 -3.60 -18.68
N CYS A 113 -10.82 -2.73 -18.24
CA CYS A 113 -11.35 -2.77 -16.86
C CYS A 113 -12.67 -1.98 -16.74
N THR A 114 -13.39 -2.20 -15.63
CA THR A 114 -14.65 -1.50 -15.32
C THR A 114 -14.48 0.02 -15.17
N MET A 115 -13.29 0.50 -14.80
CA MET A 115 -13.01 1.93 -14.65
C MET A 115 -12.97 2.66 -16.00
N ASP A 116 -12.57 1.98 -17.08
CA ASP A 116 -12.58 2.57 -18.42
C ASP A 116 -14.01 2.76 -18.90
N ILE A 117 -14.91 1.81 -18.60
CA ILE A 117 -16.35 1.92 -18.85
C ILE A 117 -16.93 3.13 -18.11
N GLN A 118 -16.57 3.31 -16.85
CA GLN A 118 -17.02 4.46 -16.05
C GLN A 118 -16.55 5.79 -16.64
N ARG A 119 -15.31 5.86 -17.15
CA ARG A 119 -14.77 7.08 -17.77
C ARG A 119 -15.44 7.41 -19.11
N GLU A 120 -15.65 6.41 -19.95
CA GLU A 120 -16.18 6.62 -21.30
C GLU A 120 -17.72 6.72 -21.35
N LEU A 121 -18.41 5.88 -20.57
CA LEU A 121 -19.88 5.78 -20.61
C LEU A 121 -20.57 6.36 -19.37
N GLY A 122 -19.83 6.81 -18.36
CA GLY A 122 -20.40 7.33 -17.11
C GLY A 122 -21.09 6.28 -16.23
N ILE A 123 -21.02 5.00 -16.58
CA ILE A 123 -21.68 3.92 -15.84
C ILE A 123 -20.80 3.54 -14.64
N ALA A 124 -21.35 3.61 -13.43
CA ALA A 124 -20.61 3.27 -12.22
C ALA A 124 -20.14 1.81 -12.25
N ASN A 125 -18.86 1.59 -11.94
CA ASN A 125 -18.18 0.29 -11.98
C ASN A 125 -18.87 -0.81 -11.15
N GLN A 126 -19.53 -0.44 -10.05
CA GLN A 126 -20.30 -1.35 -9.20
C GLN A 126 -21.50 -1.97 -9.93
N HIS A 127 -22.17 -1.24 -10.83
CA HIS A 127 -23.27 -1.76 -11.63
C HIS A 127 -22.77 -2.79 -12.66
N ILE A 128 -21.63 -2.49 -13.29
CA ILE A 128 -20.99 -3.41 -14.23
C ILE A 128 -20.58 -4.70 -13.53
N SER A 129 -19.85 -4.56 -12.41
CA SER A 129 -19.38 -5.73 -11.61
C SER A 129 -20.55 -6.60 -11.11
N ALA A 130 -21.67 -5.97 -10.73
CA ALA A 130 -22.84 -6.71 -10.28
C ALA A 130 -23.48 -7.53 -11.44
N CYS A 131 -23.48 -7.01 -12.66
CA CYS A 131 -23.91 -7.76 -13.85
C CYS A 131 -22.95 -8.91 -14.15
N CYS A 132 -21.62 -8.66 -14.17
CA CYS A 132 -20.61 -9.68 -14.41
C CYS A 132 -20.66 -10.82 -13.38
N LEU A 133 -21.09 -10.53 -12.14
CA LEU A 133 -21.27 -11.51 -11.06
C LEU A 133 -22.67 -12.18 -11.08
N GLY A 134 -23.52 -11.87 -12.09
CA GLY A 134 -24.85 -12.45 -12.21
C GLY A 134 -25.91 -11.92 -11.24
N LYS A 135 -25.59 -10.86 -10.46
CA LYS A 135 -26.56 -10.22 -9.54
C LYS A 135 -27.67 -9.48 -10.30
N TYR A 136 -27.35 -8.92 -11.44
CA TYR A 136 -28.30 -8.26 -12.36
C TYR A 136 -28.14 -8.83 -13.76
N LYS A 137 -29.24 -8.96 -14.48
CA LYS A 137 -29.23 -9.46 -15.87
C LYS A 137 -28.57 -8.47 -16.82
N SER A 138 -28.83 -7.15 -16.63
CA SER A 138 -28.31 -6.09 -17.49
C SER A 138 -28.16 -4.80 -16.70
N SER A 139 -27.40 -3.85 -17.25
CA SER A 139 -27.27 -2.50 -16.72
C SER A 139 -27.13 -1.49 -17.87
N HIS A 140 -27.89 -0.38 -17.80
CA HIS A 140 -27.87 0.72 -18.79
C HIS A 140 -28.11 0.26 -20.23
N GLY A 141 -28.96 -0.77 -20.41
CA GLY A 141 -29.32 -1.30 -21.74
C GLY A 141 -28.31 -2.29 -22.33
N TYR A 142 -27.32 -2.73 -21.55
CA TYR A 142 -26.29 -3.68 -21.98
C TYR A 142 -26.18 -4.89 -21.06
N LEU A 143 -25.71 -6.01 -21.62
CA LEU A 143 -25.25 -7.17 -20.86
C LEU A 143 -23.73 -7.03 -20.63
N TRP A 144 -23.27 -7.45 -19.45
CA TRP A 144 -21.86 -7.32 -19.06
C TRP A 144 -21.35 -8.66 -18.52
N ARG A 145 -20.20 -9.10 -19.01
CA ARG A 145 -19.54 -10.32 -18.56
C ARG A 145 -18.07 -10.06 -18.36
N TYR A 146 -17.43 -10.77 -17.44
CA TYR A 146 -15.98 -10.83 -17.45
C TYR A 146 -15.55 -11.63 -18.68
N ALA A 147 -14.51 -11.14 -19.38
CA ALA A 147 -13.89 -11.91 -20.44
C ALA A 147 -13.21 -13.14 -19.81
N ASP A 148 -13.45 -14.31 -20.37
CA ASP A 148 -12.72 -15.51 -20.01
C ASP A 148 -11.26 -15.34 -20.46
N GLU A 149 -10.30 -15.77 -19.60
CA GLU A 149 -8.87 -15.78 -19.92
C GLU A 149 -8.51 -16.93 -20.84
#